data_5315940c0467f47b1f2e0c0ad7aa3ad1
#
_entry.id   5315940c0467f47b1f2e0c0ad7aa3ad1
#
_cell.length_a   1.000
_cell.length_b   1.000
_cell.length_c   1.000
_cell.angle_alpha   90.00
_cell.angle_beta   90.00
_cell.angle_gamma   90.00
#
_symmetry.space_group_name_H-M   'P 1'
#
loop_
_entity.id
_entity.type
_entity.pdbx_description
1 polymer ?
#
loop_
_entity_poly.entity_id
_entity_poly.type
_entity_poly.pdbx_seq_one_letter_code
_entity_poly.pdbx_strand_id
1 'polypeptide(L)'
;SSDLGLIGFRSEFMTMTSGTGLLYSTFSHYDDVRPGEVGQRNNGVLISNGQGKAVAFALFGLQDRGKLFLGHGAEVYEGQIIGIHSRSNDLTVNCLTGKKLTNMRASGTDEATVLVPPIKMTLEQALEFIDDDELVEVTPTSIRIRKRHLTENDRKRAMRGAKEE
;
A
#
# COMPACT_ATOMS: atom_id res chain seq x y z
N SER A 1 6.99 21.04 -19.22
CA SER A 1 6.78 19.73 -18.58
C SER A 1 5.88 18.91 -19.46
N SER A 2 6.23 17.66 -19.72
CA SER A 2 5.38 16.77 -20.50
C SER A 2 4.12 16.43 -19.70
N ASP A 3 2.94 16.39 -20.36
CA ASP A 3 1.66 16.01 -19.72
C ASP A 3 1.72 14.67 -19.00
N LEU A 4 2.61 13.78 -19.41
CA LEU A 4 2.87 12.49 -18.79
C LEU A 4 3.33 12.59 -17.32
N GLY A 5 4.05 13.65 -16.95
CA GLY A 5 4.49 13.89 -15.59
C GLY A 5 3.38 14.41 -14.65
N LEU A 6 2.20 14.75 -15.19
CA LEU A 6 1.06 15.22 -14.41
C LEU A 6 0.04 14.11 -14.12
N ILE A 7 0.16 12.96 -14.78
CA ILE A 7 -0.71 11.80 -14.49
C ILE A 7 -0.42 11.32 -13.07
N GLY A 8 -1.45 11.25 -12.24
CA GLY A 8 -1.35 10.94 -10.81
C GLY A 8 -0.96 12.11 -9.89
N PHE A 9 -0.42 13.21 -10.43
CA PHE A 9 -0.01 14.36 -9.63
C PHE A 9 -1.18 15.10 -8.98
N ARG A 10 -2.37 15.02 -9.55
CA ARG A 10 -3.56 15.75 -9.06
C ARG A 10 -3.87 15.44 -7.59
N SER A 11 -3.84 14.17 -7.21
CA SER A 11 -4.13 13.73 -5.84
C SER A 11 -3.07 14.23 -4.86
N GLU A 12 -1.80 14.17 -5.25
CA GLU A 12 -0.69 14.69 -4.46
C GLU A 12 -0.80 16.21 -4.30
N PHE A 13 -1.08 16.93 -5.38
CA PHE A 13 -1.29 18.37 -5.38
C PHE A 13 -2.46 18.80 -4.48
N MET A 14 -3.59 18.10 -4.54
CA MET A 14 -4.74 18.37 -3.66
C MET A 14 -4.39 18.10 -2.19
N THR A 15 -3.59 17.11 -1.90
CA THR A 15 -3.10 16.83 -0.54
C THR A 15 -2.14 17.91 -0.06
N MET A 16 -1.17 18.30 -0.88
CA MET A 16 -0.20 19.36 -0.54
C MET A 16 -0.86 20.71 -0.29
N THR A 17 -1.92 21.01 -1.04
CA THR A 17 -2.65 22.28 -0.92
C THR A 17 -3.84 22.22 0.05
N SER A 18 -3.98 21.14 0.82
CA SER A 18 -5.12 20.91 1.74
C SER A 18 -6.48 21.08 1.03
N GLY A 19 -6.58 20.68 -0.23
CA GLY A 19 -7.81 20.77 -1.03
C GLY A 19 -8.11 22.15 -1.63
N THR A 20 -7.27 23.16 -1.41
CA THR A 20 -7.52 24.54 -1.91
C THR A 20 -6.88 24.80 -3.27
N GLY A 21 -6.02 23.91 -3.75
CA GLY A 21 -5.33 24.06 -5.02
C GLY A 21 -6.26 23.86 -6.22
N LEU A 22 -6.05 24.64 -7.27
CA LEU A 22 -6.73 24.51 -8.55
C LEU A 22 -5.75 24.02 -9.60
N LEU A 23 -6.03 22.89 -10.22
CA LEU A 23 -5.24 22.31 -11.30
C LEU A 23 -6.10 22.13 -12.53
N TYR A 24 -5.74 22.82 -13.59
CA TYR A 24 -6.39 22.72 -14.90
C TYR A 24 -5.42 22.20 -15.94
N SER A 25 -5.90 21.35 -16.82
CA SER A 25 -5.18 20.91 -18.01
C SER A 25 -6.08 21.06 -19.23
N THR A 26 -5.51 21.50 -20.34
CA THR A 26 -6.19 21.61 -21.63
C THR A 26 -5.36 20.89 -22.68
N PHE A 27 -6.03 20.24 -23.63
CA PHE A 27 -5.34 19.65 -24.77
C PHE A 27 -4.55 20.71 -25.54
N SER A 28 -3.30 20.46 -25.86
CA SER A 28 -2.45 21.33 -26.66
C SER A 28 -2.28 20.77 -28.08
N HIS A 29 -1.60 19.64 -28.22
CA HIS A 29 -1.35 19.02 -29.52
C HIS A 29 -0.90 17.56 -29.33
N TYR A 30 -0.87 16.80 -30.41
CA TYR A 30 -0.24 15.48 -30.47
C TYR A 30 1.26 15.64 -30.65
N ASP A 31 2.04 14.84 -29.98
CA ASP A 31 3.51 14.81 -30.04
C ASP A 31 3.98 13.35 -30.14
N ASP A 32 5.23 13.13 -30.45
CA ASP A 32 5.84 11.80 -30.51
C ASP A 32 5.77 11.12 -29.14
N VAL A 33 5.60 9.78 -29.16
CA VAL A 33 5.59 8.96 -27.94
C VAL A 33 6.94 9.08 -27.26
N ARG A 34 6.96 9.67 -26.07
CA ARG A 34 8.18 9.75 -25.27
C ARG A 34 8.41 8.41 -24.57
N PRO A 35 9.64 7.84 -24.67
CA PRO A 35 9.97 6.65 -23.91
C PRO A 35 9.98 7.00 -22.41
N GLY A 36 9.29 6.22 -21.61
CA GLY A 36 9.23 6.37 -20.16
C GLY A 36 7.98 5.71 -19.59
N GLU A 37 8.11 5.21 -18.39
CA GLU A 37 6.98 4.67 -17.66
C GLU A 37 6.17 5.83 -17.06
N VAL A 38 4.88 5.87 -17.36
CA VAL A 38 3.97 6.94 -16.95
C VAL A 38 3.27 6.54 -15.67
N GLY A 39 3.40 7.38 -14.64
CA GLY A 39 2.57 7.27 -13.44
C GLY A 39 2.86 6.05 -12.56
N GLN A 40 4.00 5.38 -12.73
CA GLN A 40 4.34 4.26 -11.84
C GLN A 40 4.68 4.75 -10.44
N ARG A 41 4.18 4.01 -9.47
CA ARG A 41 4.50 4.21 -8.06
C ARG A 41 5.97 3.89 -7.81
N ASN A 42 6.70 4.81 -7.20
CA ASN A 42 8.11 4.61 -6.83
C ASN A 42 8.30 3.67 -5.63
N ASN A 43 7.28 3.51 -4.82
CA ASN A 43 7.30 2.73 -3.57
C ASN A 43 6.62 1.39 -3.75
N GLY A 44 7.21 0.33 -3.21
CA GLY A 44 6.55 -0.97 -3.09
C GLY A 44 5.43 -0.96 -2.06
N VAL A 45 4.84 -2.13 -1.83
CA VAL A 45 3.75 -2.33 -0.87
C VAL A 45 4.09 -3.33 0.21
N LEU A 46 3.42 -3.20 1.35
CA LEU A 46 3.40 -4.19 2.42
C LEU A 46 2.25 -5.15 2.17
N ILE A 47 2.54 -6.45 2.05
CA ILE A 47 1.57 -7.48 1.69
C ILE A 47 1.40 -8.43 2.87
N SER A 48 0.15 -8.70 3.28
CA SER A 48 -0.13 -9.69 4.32
C SER A 48 0.24 -11.10 3.86
N ASN A 49 0.90 -11.87 4.72
CA ASN A 49 1.28 -13.26 4.48
C ASN A 49 0.22 -14.28 4.93
N GLY A 50 -0.89 -13.85 5.47
CA GLY A 50 -1.90 -14.77 5.98
C GLY A 50 -3.25 -14.12 6.26
N GLN A 51 -4.19 -14.95 6.75
CA GLN A 51 -5.54 -14.56 7.09
C GLN A 51 -5.73 -14.45 8.60
N GLY A 52 -6.40 -13.40 9.05
CA GLY A 52 -6.74 -13.19 10.47
C GLY A 52 -6.98 -11.73 10.81
N LYS A 53 -6.86 -11.40 12.10
CA LYS A 53 -6.99 -10.03 12.61
C LYS A 53 -5.61 -9.43 12.86
N ALA A 54 -5.40 -8.24 12.33
CA ALA A 54 -4.16 -7.48 12.55
C ALA A 54 -4.02 -7.11 14.03
N VAL A 55 -2.84 -7.36 14.60
CA VAL A 55 -2.57 -7.10 16.02
C VAL A 55 -1.68 -5.87 16.20
N ALA A 56 -1.96 -5.08 17.23
CA ALA A 56 -1.27 -3.82 17.50
C ALA A 56 0.26 -3.98 17.58
N PHE A 57 0.75 -5.02 18.24
CA PHE A 57 2.16 -5.29 18.37
C PHE A 57 2.87 -5.49 17.02
N ALA A 58 2.27 -6.26 16.10
CA ALA A 58 2.83 -6.46 14.77
C ALA A 58 2.79 -5.17 13.95
N LEU A 59 1.65 -4.44 13.98
CA LEU A 59 1.51 -3.17 13.27
C LEU A 59 2.52 -2.12 13.76
N PHE A 60 2.80 -2.07 15.04
CA PHE A 60 3.81 -1.18 15.61
C PHE A 60 5.19 -1.41 15.00
N GLY A 61 5.61 -2.68 14.89
CA GLY A 61 6.88 -3.02 14.23
C GLY A 61 6.88 -2.78 12.72
N LEU A 62 5.71 -2.70 12.08
CA LEU A 62 5.59 -2.43 10.64
C LEU A 62 5.57 -0.94 10.31
N GLN A 63 5.28 -0.06 11.25
CA GLN A 63 5.30 1.40 11.05
C GLN A 63 6.67 1.93 10.61
N ASP A 64 7.75 1.31 11.07
CA ASP A 64 9.12 1.67 10.67
C ASP A 64 9.42 1.32 9.22
N ARG A 65 8.62 0.43 8.62
CA ARG A 65 8.79 -0.04 7.24
C ARG A 65 7.92 0.70 6.24
N GLY A 66 6.94 1.45 6.72
CA GLY A 66 6.05 2.19 5.83
C GLY A 66 4.77 2.68 6.49
N LYS A 67 3.87 3.22 5.68
CA LYS A 67 2.58 3.76 6.11
C LYS A 67 1.49 2.71 5.95
N LEU A 68 0.68 2.49 6.98
CA LEU A 68 -0.35 1.46 7.00
C LEU A 68 -1.72 1.98 6.54
N PHE A 69 -2.52 1.10 5.90
CA PHE A 69 -3.89 1.37 5.46
C PHE A 69 -4.94 0.85 6.46
N LEU A 70 -4.52 0.07 7.44
CA LEU A 70 -5.41 -0.54 8.42
C LEU A 70 -4.88 -0.38 9.84
N GLY A 71 -5.79 -0.47 10.79
CA GLY A 71 -5.49 -0.42 12.22
C GLY A 71 -5.64 -1.76 12.92
N HIS A 72 -5.43 -1.74 14.24
CA HIS A 72 -5.63 -2.91 15.08
C HIS A 72 -7.03 -3.51 14.95
N GLY A 73 -7.11 -4.83 14.93
CA GLY A 73 -8.36 -5.57 14.85
C GLY A 73 -8.95 -5.70 13.44
N ALA A 74 -8.37 -5.05 12.44
CA ALA A 74 -8.82 -5.18 11.05
C ALA A 74 -8.60 -6.61 10.55
N GLU A 75 -9.60 -7.14 9.86
CA GLU A 75 -9.49 -8.44 9.21
C GLU A 75 -8.68 -8.32 7.92
N VAL A 76 -7.73 -9.23 7.75
CA VAL A 76 -6.85 -9.31 6.60
C VAL A 76 -6.79 -10.72 6.06
N TYR A 77 -6.37 -10.86 4.81
CA TYR A 77 -6.13 -12.13 4.14
C TYR A 77 -4.79 -12.13 3.40
N GLU A 78 -4.32 -13.31 3.03
CA GLU A 78 -3.08 -13.46 2.28
C GLU A 78 -3.15 -12.73 0.93
N GLY A 79 -2.11 -11.94 0.60
CA GLY A 79 -2.07 -11.16 -0.63
C GLY A 79 -2.78 -9.80 -0.55
N GLN A 80 -3.44 -9.47 0.56
CA GLN A 80 -3.98 -8.13 0.79
C GLN A 80 -2.84 -7.14 1.01
N ILE A 81 -2.93 -5.99 0.37
CA ILE A 81 -2.00 -4.86 0.58
C ILE A 81 -2.45 -4.09 1.81
N ILE A 82 -1.57 -4.01 2.80
CA ILE A 82 -1.85 -3.43 4.11
C ILE A 82 -1.14 -2.09 4.35
N GLY A 83 -0.31 -1.66 3.41
CA GLY A 83 0.39 -0.39 3.52
C GLY A 83 1.34 -0.11 2.36
N ILE A 84 1.92 1.08 2.37
CA ILE A 84 2.98 1.53 1.44
C ILE A 84 4.31 1.20 2.07
N HIS A 85 5.17 0.50 1.35
CA HIS A 85 6.55 0.26 1.78
C HIS A 85 7.41 1.52 1.58
N SER A 86 8.33 1.80 2.48
CA SER A 86 9.25 2.94 2.36
C SER A 86 10.33 2.75 1.28
N ARG A 87 10.49 1.53 0.76
CA ARG A 87 11.40 1.18 -0.34
C ARG A 87 10.62 0.85 -1.60
N SER A 88 11.31 0.77 -2.73
CA SER A 88 10.71 0.47 -4.03
C SER A 88 10.26 -0.98 -4.23
N ASN A 89 10.70 -1.92 -3.40
CA ASN A 89 10.32 -3.33 -3.51
C ASN A 89 9.12 -3.68 -2.64
N ASP A 90 8.30 -4.61 -3.10
CA ASP A 90 7.24 -5.22 -2.31
C ASP A 90 7.80 -6.07 -1.17
N LEU A 91 7.11 -6.04 -0.05
CA LEU A 91 7.50 -6.79 1.14
C LEU A 91 6.31 -7.57 1.72
N THR A 92 6.42 -8.89 1.74
CA THR A 92 5.45 -9.74 2.43
C THR A 92 5.73 -9.74 3.93
N VAL A 93 4.73 -9.39 4.73
CA VAL A 93 4.86 -9.17 6.18
C VAL A 93 3.80 -9.92 6.97
N ASN A 94 4.10 -10.20 8.22
CA ASN A 94 3.17 -10.81 9.15
C ASN A 94 2.60 -9.73 10.10
N CYS A 95 1.33 -9.41 9.93
CA CYS A 95 0.60 -8.48 10.80
C CYS A 95 -0.29 -9.18 11.84
N LEU A 96 -0.22 -10.52 11.93
CA LEU A 96 -1.10 -11.36 12.75
C LEU A 96 -0.45 -11.82 14.06
N THR A 97 0.87 -11.76 14.15
CA THR A 97 1.60 -12.32 15.30
C THR A 97 1.64 -11.35 16.46
N GLY A 98 1.01 -11.72 17.56
CA GLY A 98 1.11 -11.02 18.83
C GLY A 98 2.46 -11.19 19.53
N LYS A 99 2.69 -10.40 20.58
CA LYS A 99 3.85 -10.57 21.47
C LYS A 99 3.80 -11.97 22.08
N LYS A 100 4.84 -12.78 21.88
CA LYS A 100 4.98 -14.04 22.64
C LYS A 100 5.22 -13.65 24.08
N LEU A 101 4.30 -14.01 24.97
CA LEU A 101 4.48 -13.90 26.41
C LEU A 101 5.56 -14.90 26.82
N THR A 102 6.79 -14.46 26.92
CA THR A 102 7.82 -15.22 27.62
C THR A 102 7.62 -14.99 29.12
N ASN A 103 7.63 -16.08 29.93
CA ASN A 103 7.44 -16.06 31.38
C ASN A 103 8.57 -15.33 32.16
N MET A 104 9.36 -14.50 31.54
CA MET A 104 10.29 -13.63 32.24
C MET A 104 9.52 -12.41 32.76
N ARG A 105 9.42 -12.36 34.09
CA ARG A 105 8.95 -11.20 34.86
C ARG A 105 9.83 -9.97 34.58
N ALA A 106 9.58 -9.29 33.51
CA ALA A 106 9.89 -7.89 33.39
C ALA A 106 8.64 -7.13 33.86
N SER A 107 8.56 -6.92 35.17
CA SER A 107 7.70 -5.92 35.79
C SER A 107 8.28 -4.54 35.41
N GLY A 108 7.99 -4.06 34.24
CA GLY A 108 8.46 -2.78 33.77
C GLY A 108 7.74 -2.43 32.50
N THR A 109 6.79 -1.49 32.63
CA THR A 109 6.19 -0.69 31.59
C THR A 109 5.66 -1.48 30.39
N ASP A 110 4.40 -1.84 30.44
CA ASP A 110 3.58 -1.93 29.24
C ASP A 110 3.56 -0.52 28.64
N GLU A 111 4.60 -0.16 27.89
CA GLU A 111 4.59 1.04 27.06
C GLU A 111 3.40 0.91 26.12
N ALA A 112 2.46 1.82 26.27
CA ALA A 112 1.27 1.88 25.44
C ALA A 112 1.73 1.90 23.97
N THR A 113 1.40 0.86 23.21
CA THR A 113 1.74 0.76 21.80
C THR A 113 0.99 1.84 21.02
N VAL A 114 1.68 2.95 20.74
CA VAL A 114 1.10 4.05 19.97
C VAL A 114 1.17 3.73 18.48
N LEU A 115 0.01 3.55 17.88
CA LEU A 115 -0.11 3.34 16.44
C LEU A 115 -0.38 4.67 15.74
N VAL A 116 0.35 4.93 14.67
CA VAL A 116 0.04 6.03 13.74
C VAL A 116 -1.31 5.74 13.09
N PRO A 117 -2.22 6.71 12.99
CA PRO A 117 -3.49 6.53 12.32
C PRO A 117 -3.32 5.99 10.89
N PRO A 118 -4.10 4.98 10.49
CA PRO A 118 -4.01 4.41 9.15
C PRO A 118 -4.49 5.40 8.09
N ILE A 119 -3.87 5.33 6.91
CA ILE A 119 -4.33 6.07 5.74
C ILE A 119 -5.61 5.41 5.22
N LYS A 120 -6.69 6.17 5.16
CA LYS A 120 -7.94 5.74 4.51
C LYS A 120 -7.95 6.28 3.09
N MET A 121 -7.98 5.41 2.11
CA MET A 121 -8.05 5.79 0.70
C MET A 121 -9.50 5.86 0.24
N THR A 122 -9.80 6.86 -0.59
CA THR A 122 -11.02 6.86 -1.41
C THR A 122 -10.86 5.88 -2.57
N LEU A 123 -11.94 5.60 -3.29
CA LEU A 123 -11.88 4.73 -4.48
C LEU A 123 -10.95 5.31 -5.54
N GLU A 124 -11.03 6.61 -5.78
CA GLU A 124 -10.19 7.32 -6.75
C GLU A 124 -8.71 7.21 -6.38
N GLN A 125 -8.37 7.45 -5.11
CA GLN A 125 -7.00 7.32 -4.60
C GLN A 125 -6.49 5.87 -4.71
N ALA A 126 -7.34 4.88 -4.44
CA ALA A 126 -6.98 3.49 -4.57
C ALA A 126 -6.71 3.09 -6.03
N LEU A 127 -7.53 3.61 -6.98
CA LEU A 127 -7.35 3.36 -8.41
C LEU A 127 -6.09 4.04 -8.98
N GLU A 128 -5.73 5.22 -8.48
CA GLU A 128 -4.47 5.90 -8.84
C GLU A 128 -3.24 5.22 -8.21
N PHE A 129 -3.45 4.56 -7.06
CA PHE A 129 -2.36 3.95 -6.30
C PHE A 129 -1.90 2.61 -6.85
N ILE A 130 -2.82 1.78 -7.38
CA ILE A 130 -2.53 0.40 -7.79
C ILE A 130 -1.57 0.33 -8.97
N ASP A 131 -0.78 -0.74 -8.98
CA ASP A 131 0.09 -1.13 -10.09
C ASP A 131 -0.57 -2.24 -10.93
N ASP A 132 0.04 -2.63 -12.05
CA ASP A 132 -0.52 -3.59 -13.03
C ASP A 132 -0.85 -4.97 -12.43
N ASP A 133 -0.13 -5.39 -11.39
CA ASP A 133 -0.33 -6.65 -10.69
C ASP A 133 -1.25 -6.53 -9.46
N GLU A 134 -1.91 -5.38 -9.28
CA GLU A 134 -2.76 -5.06 -8.14
C GLU A 134 -4.22 -4.85 -8.55
N LEU A 135 -5.12 -5.03 -7.61
CA LEU A 135 -6.56 -4.89 -7.82
C LEU A 135 -7.20 -4.14 -6.64
N VAL A 136 -8.19 -3.30 -6.93
CA VAL A 136 -9.03 -2.68 -5.92
C VAL A 136 -10.26 -3.57 -5.69
N GLU A 137 -10.51 -3.90 -4.44
CA GLU A 137 -11.69 -4.63 -3.98
C GLU A 137 -12.64 -3.67 -3.26
N VAL A 138 -13.82 -3.51 -3.81
CA VAL A 138 -14.86 -2.63 -3.24
C VAL A 138 -15.93 -3.46 -2.58
N THR A 139 -16.14 -3.22 -1.29
CA THR A 139 -17.22 -3.83 -0.52
C THR A 139 -18.17 -2.74 0.00
N PRO A 140 -19.38 -3.06 0.45
CA PRO A 140 -20.29 -2.04 0.98
C PRO A 140 -19.72 -1.22 2.15
N THR A 141 -18.73 -1.75 2.86
CA THR A 141 -18.18 -1.14 4.08
C THR A 141 -16.72 -0.74 3.99
N SER A 142 -15.99 -1.20 2.96
CA SER A 142 -14.54 -0.96 2.87
C SER A 142 -14.01 -1.02 1.45
N ILE A 143 -12.95 -0.26 1.21
CA ILE A 143 -12.11 -0.33 0.02
C ILE A 143 -10.83 -1.02 0.46
N ARG A 144 -10.42 -2.07 -0.27
CA ARG A 144 -9.20 -2.83 -0.02
C ARG A 144 -8.39 -2.90 -1.31
N ILE A 145 -7.09 -3.02 -1.16
CA ILE A 145 -6.18 -3.25 -2.28
C ILE A 145 -5.54 -4.62 -2.07
N ARG A 146 -5.38 -5.37 -3.14
CA ARG A 146 -4.77 -6.68 -3.09
C ARG A 146 -3.92 -6.97 -4.32
N LYS A 147 -2.99 -7.89 -4.19
CA LYS A 147 -2.29 -8.45 -5.35
C LYS A 147 -3.24 -9.32 -6.20
N ARG A 148 -3.02 -9.36 -7.51
CA ARG A 148 -3.73 -10.25 -8.43
C ARG A 148 -3.55 -11.71 -8.04
N HIS A 149 -2.32 -12.10 -7.74
CA HIS A 149 -1.96 -13.40 -7.20
C HIS A 149 -1.85 -13.32 -5.69
N LEU A 150 -2.76 -14.00 -4.97
CA LEU A 150 -2.86 -13.86 -3.51
C LEU A 150 -1.70 -14.56 -2.80
N THR A 151 -1.34 -15.79 -3.22
CA THR A 151 -0.28 -16.53 -2.55
C THR A 151 1.11 -16.05 -2.98
N GLU A 152 2.06 -16.10 -2.07
CA GLU A 152 3.45 -15.70 -2.36
C GLU A 152 4.08 -16.61 -3.46
N ASN A 153 3.70 -17.88 -3.48
CA ASN A 153 4.20 -18.82 -4.47
C ASN A 153 3.72 -18.48 -5.89
N ASP A 154 2.45 -18.09 -6.03
CA ASP A 154 1.89 -17.70 -7.32
C ASP A 154 2.50 -16.39 -7.82
N ARG A 155 2.73 -15.42 -6.93
CA ARG A 155 3.46 -14.18 -7.27
C ARG A 155 4.87 -14.48 -7.79
N LYS A 156 5.62 -15.35 -7.08
CA LYS A 156 6.96 -15.76 -7.52
C LYS A 156 6.95 -16.50 -8.85
N ARG A 157 5.93 -17.31 -9.12
CA ARG A 157 5.77 -18.02 -10.39
C ARG A 157 5.47 -17.06 -11.53
N ALA A 158 4.56 -16.11 -11.33
CA ALA A 158 4.23 -15.09 -12.31
C ALA A 158 5.44 -14.22 -12.68
N MET A 159 6.25 -13.80 -11.69
CA MET A 159 7.48 -13.04 -11.92
C MET A 159 8.55 -13.80 -12.71
N ARG A 160 8.59 -15.14 -12.59
CA ARG A 160 9.53 -15.97 -13.39
C ARG A 160 9.06 -16.09 -14.83
N GLY A 161 7.76 -16.33 -15.06
CA GLY A 161 7.19 -16.40 -16.40
C GLY A 161 7.36 -15.11 -17.21
N ALA A 162 7.21 -13.95 -16.56
CA ALA A 162 7.40 -12.65 -17.20
C ALA A 162 8.87 -12.30 -17.56
N LYS A 163 9.85 -13.08 -17.11
CA LYS A 163 11.28 -12.90 -17.43
C LYS A 163 11.73 -13.78 -18.60
N GLU A 164 10.89 -14.74 -19.01
CA GLU A 164 11.19 -15.68 -20.09
C GLU A 164 10.53 -15.27 -21.43
N GLU A 165 9.71 -14.21 -21.43
CA GLU A 165 9.18 -13.53 -22.61
C GLU A 165 10.01 -12.25 -22.94
#